data_b313156d7519dcae949bf99021a2882a
#
_entry.id   b313156d7519dcae949bf99021a2882a
#
_cell.length_a   1.000
_cell.length_b   1.000
_cell.length_c   1.000
_cell.angle_alpha   90.00
_cell.angle_beta   90.00
_cell.angle_gamma   90.00
#
_symmetry.space_group_name_H-M   'P 1'
#
loop_
_entity.id
_entity.type
_entity.pdbx_description
1 polymer ?
#
loop_
_entity_poly.entity_id
_entity_poly.type
_entity_poly.pdbx_seq_one_letter_code
_entity_poly.pdbx_strand_id
1 'polypeptide(L)'
;MLLVIDVGNTNITLGVFDKEELFGTFRMKTKQPRTSDEYGITLQELVERHGIESSKINAVIIASVVPDVMHSLGSAIIKYFGVKPVVVSAGIKTGIRIVTENPRQVGPDRIVDAVGAYTLYGGPTIVVDFGTATTFDVIGPDGTFEAGVIAPGIRTSAQSLWGEADMLPAIEIRKPKSILAKETITAMQAGLVYGQIGQTEYIIRRMKEESGYPDAKVVATGGLGKIIANETDMIDVYDSQLTLKGLRFIYEKNKKNK
;
A
#
# COMPACT_ATOMS: atom_id res chain seq x y z
N MET A 1 21.38 6.24 -5.13
CA MET A 1 20.04 6.28 -4.51
C MET A 1 19.13 5.23 -5.12
N LEU A 2 18.15 4.73 -4.37
CA LEU A 2 17.15 3.74 -4.79
C LEU A 2 15.81 4.42 -4.98
N LEU A 3 15.22 4.31 -6.17
CA LEU A 3 13.83 4.68 -6.43
C LEU A 3 12.94 3.44 -6.24
N VAL A 4 11.99 3.50 -5.33
CA VAL A 4 10.98 2.47 -5.09
C VAL A 4 9.64 2.94 -5.66
N ILE A 5 8.92 2.06 -6.35
CA ILE A 5 7.67 2.39 -7.04
C ILE A 5 6.63 1.33 -6.70
N ASP A 6 5.52 1.76 -6.12
CA ASP A 6 4.33 0.96 -5.93
C ASP A 6 3.24 1.42 -6.90
N VAL A 7 2.80 0.53 -7.78
CA VAL A 7 1.78 0.79 -8.82
C VAL A 7 0.47 0.16 -8.39
N GLY A 8 -0.32 0.92 -7.64
CA GLY A 8 -1.68 0.55 -7.26
C GLY A 8 -2.73 0.92 -8.31
N ASN A 9 -3.96 0.44 -8.15
CA ASN A 9 -5.07 0.69 -9.08
C ASN A 9 -5.47 2.17 -9.20
N THR A 10 -5.26 2.97 -8.17
CA THR A 10 -5.64 4.38 -8.13
C THR A 10 -4.45 5.32 -8.30
N ASN A 11 -3.36 5.04 -7.59
CA ASN A 11 -2.17 5.86 -7.58
C ASN A 11 -0.91 5.02 -7.78
N ILE A 12 0.08 5.62 -8.41
CA ILE A 12 1.48 5.20 -8.39
C ILE A 12 2.14 5.99 -7.26
N THR A 13 2.66 5.30 -6.27
CA THR A 13 3.39 5.89 -5.14
C THR A 13 4.88 5.64 -5.31
N LEU A 14 5.68 6.69 -5.13
CA LEU A 14 7.13 6.64 -5.33
C LEU A 14 7.85 7.08 -4.05
N GLY A 15 9.02 6.49 -3.80
CA GLY A 15 9.92 6.92 -2.75
C GLY A 15 11.36 6.88 -3.23
N VAL A 16 12.17 7.83 -2.80
CA VAL A 16 13.61 7.83 -3.06
C VAL A 16 14.34 7.62 -1.76
N PHE A 17 15.13 6.55 -1.69
CA PHE A 17 15.98 6.23 -0.56
C PHE A 17 17.47 6.51 -0.85
N ASP A 18 18.14 7.11 0.11
CA ASP A 18 19.59 7.00 0.21
C ASP A 18 19.92 6.10 1.40
N LYS A 19 20.42 4.91 1.13
CA LYS A 19 20.56 3.83 2.12
C LYS A 19 19.23 3.54 2.81
N GLU A 20 19.07 3.93 4.07
CA GLU A 20 17.87 3.70 4.88
C GLU A 20 16.95 4.93 4.97
N GLU A 21 17.48 6.09 4.63
CA GLU A 21 16.76 7.36 4.74
C GLU A 21 15.87 7.60 3.53
N LEU A 22 14.59 7.91 3.79
CA LEU A 22 13.62 8.26 2.77
C LEU A 22 13.61 9.78 2.55
N PHE A 23 14.19 10.21 1.43
CA PHE A 23 14.36 11.63 1.08
C PHE A 23 13.09 12.29 0.56
N GLY A 24 12.24 11.54 -0.16
CA GLY A 24 11.03 12.10 -0.72
C GLY A 24 10.02 11.04 -1.12
N THR A 25 8.74 11.42 -1.09
CA THR A 25 7.64 10.61 -1.55
C THR A 25 6.79 11.38 -2.54
N PHE A 26 6.33 10.72 -3.60
CA PHE A 26 5.55 11.33 -4.68
C PHE A 26 4.38 10.45 -5.04
N ARG A 27 3.34 11.04 -5.62
CA ARG A 27 2.18 10.30 -6.11
C ARG A 27 1.74 10.79 -7.48
N MET A 28 1.37 9.84 -8.34
CA MET A 28 0.78 10.07 -9.65
C MET A 28 -0.52 9.26 -9.76
N LYS A 29 -1.46 9.69 -10.61
CA LYS A 29 -2.65 8.88 -10.92
C LYS A 29 -2.27 7.73 -11.84
N THR A 30 -2.75 6.52 -11.54
CA THR A 30 -2.53 5.32 -12.37
C THR A 30 -3.39 5.30 -13.61
N LYS A 31 -4.68 5.62 -13.48
CA LYS A 31 -5.68 5.50 -14.56
C LYS A 31 -5.54 6.53 -15.71
N GLN A 32 -4.48 7.32 -15.73
CA GLN A 32 -4.18 8.21 -16.84
C GLN A 32 -3.20 7.51 -17.79
N PRO A 33 -3.62 7.12 -19.02
CA PRO A 33 -2.71 6.54 -20.00
C PRO A 33 -1.53 7.48 -20.26
N ARG A 34 -0.31 6.97 -20.20
CA ARG A 34 0.91 7.73 -20.43
C ARG A 34 1.88 6.95 -21.29
N THR A 35 2.56 7.63 -22.16
CA THR A 35 3.70 7.11 -22.92
C THR A 35 4.92 6.96 -21.99
N SER A 36 5.93 6.25 -22.46
CA SER A 36 7.21 6.15 -21.75
C SER A 36 7.88 7.51 -21.53
N ASP A 37 7.72 8.45 -22.47
CA ASP A 37 8.30 9.78 -22.36
C ASP A 37 7.57 10.63 -21.31
N GLU A 38 6.25 10.59 -21.26
CA GLU A 38 5.48 11.28 -20.20
C GLU A 38 5.80 10.74 -18.82
N TYR A 39 5.95 9.42 -18.65
CA TYR A 39 6.41 8.85 -17.39
C TYR A 39 7.81 9.33 -17.04
N GLY A 40 8.76 9.23 -17.99
CA GLY A 40 10.16 9.55 -17.76
C GLY A 40 10.36 11.01 -17.35
N ILE A 41 9.80 11.96 -18.11
CA ILE A 41 9.86 13.39 -17.81
C ILE A 41 9.21 13.69 -16.45
N THR A 42 8.00 13.15 -16.20
CA THR A 42 7.31 13.39 -14.93
C THR A 42 8.10 12.85 -13.73
N LEU A 43 8.70 11.67 -13.85
CA LEU A 43 9.50 11.07 -12.78
C LEU A 43 10.76 11.89 -12.51
N GLN A 44 11.48 12.34 -13.54
CA GLN A 44 12.65 13.21 -13.38
C GLN A 44 12.28 14.53 -12.72
N GLU A 45 11.23 15.21 -13.20
CA GLU A 45 10.76 16.47 -12.62
C GLU A 45 10.38 16.34 -11.14
N LEU A 46 9.65 15.27 -10.78
CA LEU A 46 9.25 15.04 -9.37
C LEU A 46 10.46 14.87 -8.48
N VAL A 47 11.46 14.14 -8.92
CA VAL A 47 12.69 13.88 -8.17
C VAL A 47 13.53 15.15 -8.05
N GLU A 48 13.75 15.86 -9.15
CA GLU A 48 14.60 17.06 -9.21
C GLU A 48 14.02 18.25 -8.45
N ARG A 49 12.70 18.44 -8.49
CA ARG A 49 12.01 19.48 -7.70
C ARG A 49 12.17 19.32 -6.18
N HIS A 50 12.55 18.12 -5.72
CA HIS A 50 12.86 17.85 -4.31
C HIS A 50 14.36 17.85 -4.03
N GLY A 51 15.16 18.43 -4.93
CA GLY A 51 16.60 18.56 -4.77
C GLY A 51 17.39 17.27 -4.96
N ILE A 52 16.78 16.24 -5.55
CA ILE A 52 17.43 14.97 -5.85
C ILE A 52 17.83 14.96 -7.32
N GLU A 53 19.12 14.90 -7.61
CA GLU A 53 19.60 14.76 -8.99
C GLU A 53 19.18 13.40 -9.56
N SER A 54 18.46 13.37 -10.67
CA SER A 54 17.98 12.12 -11.32
C SER A 54 19.14 11.19 -11.68
N SER A 55 20.33 11.72 -11.98
CA SER A 55 21.57 10.98 -12.25
C SER A 55 22.08 10.16 -11.04
N LYS A 56 21.69 10.51 -9.82
CA LYS A 56 22.05 9.76 -8.60
C LYS A 56 21.19 8.51 -8.38
N ILE A 57 20.07 8.37 -9.11
CA ILE A 57 19.25 7.17 -9.05
C ILE A 57 19.90 6.08 -9.88
N ASN A 58 20.51 5.11 -9.21
CA ASN A 58 21.25 4.00 -9.81
C ASN A 58 20.59 2.63 -9.57
N ALA A 59 19.42 2.64 -8.97
CA ALA A 59 18.63 1.45 -8.68
C ALA A 59 17.13 1.77 -8.67
N VAL A 60 16.33 0.84 -9.18
CA VAL A 60 14.85 0.97 -9.19
C VAL A 60 14.22 -0.38 -8.87
N ILE A 61 13.21 -0.39 -8.01
CA ILE A 61 12.34 -1.55 -7.76
C ILE A 61 10.88 -1.16 -7.91
N ILE A 62 10.08 -2.03 -8.51
CA ILE A 62 8.65 -1.82 -8.79
C ILE A 62 7.84 -3.00 -8.25
N ALA A 63 6.80 -2.71 -7.45
CA ALA A 63 5.64 -3.59 -7.29
C ALA A 63 4.48 -3.04 -8.11
N SER A 64 3.68 -3.91 -8.71
CA SER A 64 2.54 -3.48 -9.53
C SER A 64 1.41 -4.47 -9.50
N VAL A 65 0.20 -3.97 -9.30
CA VAL A 65 -1.07 -4.69 -9.52
C VAL A 65 -1.77 -4.26 -10.83
N VAL A 66 -1.09 -3.45 -11.67
CA VAL A 66 -1.63 -2.91 -12.93
C VAL A 66 -0.69 -3.25 -14.08
N PRO A 67 -0.87 -4.40 -14.75
CA PRO A 67 0.02 -4.86 -15.83
C PRO A 67 0.17 -3.87 -16.98
N ASP A 68 -0.90 -3.18 -17.36
CA ASP A 68 -0.93 -2.29 -18.52
C ASP A 68 0.05 -1.10 -18.42
N VAL A 69 0.37 -0.67 -17.20
CA VAL A 69 1.31 0.42 -16.94
C VAL A 69 2.76 -0.02 -17.10
N MET A 70 3.05 -1.30 -16.88
CA MET A 70 4.40 -1.80 -16.69
C MET A 70 5.30 -1.66 -17.92
N HIS A 71 4.75 -1.80 -19.13
CA HIS A 71 5.54 -1.66 -20.34
C HIS A 71 6.09 -0.22 -20.50
N SER A 72 5.20 0.77 -20.43
CA SER A 72 5.58 2.18 -20.59
C SER A 72 6.45 2.67 -19.43
N LEU A 73 6.10 2.31 -18.19
CA LEU A 73 6.86 2.69 -16.98
C LEU A 73 8.26 2.05 -16.97
N GLY A 74 8.37 0.77 -17.30
CA GLY A 74 9.66 0.08 -17.38
C GLY A 74 10.57 0.67 -18.45
N SER A 75 10.01 0.97 -19.63
CA SER A 75 10.73 1.63 -20.73
C SER A 75 11.19 3.06 -20.35
N ALA A 76 10.35 3.80 -19.66
CA ALA A 76 10.68 5.13 -19.13
C ALA A 76 11.90 5.08 -18.19
N ILE A 77 11.91 4.14 -17.26
CA ILE A 77 13.01 3.99 -16.30
C ILE A 77 14.32 3.68 -17.02
N ILE A 78 14.28 2.76 -17.98
CA ILE A 78 15.48 2.42 -18.76
C ILE A 78 15.97 3.62 -19.56
N LYS A 79 15.06 4.34 -20.24
CA LYS A 79 15.39 5.47 -21.12
C LYS A 79 15.89 6.69 -20.35
N TYR A 80 15.25 7.04 -19.24
CA TYR A 80 15.48 8.30 -18.55
C TYR A 80 16.42 8.21 -17.35
N PHE A 81 16.54 7.02 -16.74
CA PHE A 81 17.44 6.79 -15.60
C PHE A 81 18.60 5.84 -15.92
N GLY A 82 18.60 5.20 -17.11
CA GLY A 82 19.66 4.25 -17.51
C GLY A 82 19.71 2.97 -16.66
N VAL A 83 18.63 2.65 -15.92
CA VAL A 83 18.59 1.56 -14.97
C VAL A 83 17.52 0.54 -15.37
N LYS A 84 17.86 -0.75 -15.35
CA LYS A 84 16.86 -1.82 -15.49
C LYS A 84 16.16 -2.03 -14.14
N PRO A 85 14.84 -1.82 -14.03
CA PRO A 85 14.14 -1.98 -12.77
C PRO A 85 14.08 -3.45 -12.34
N VAL A 86 14.15 -3.70 -11.05
CA VAL A 86 13.77 -4.96 -10.42
C VAL A 86 12.25 -4.94 -10.26
N VAL A 87 11.57 -5.99 -10.71
CA VAL A 87 10.10 -6.10 -10.58
C VAL A 87 9.78 -7.17 -9.54
N VAL A 88 8.92 -6.83 -8.59
CA VAL A 88 8.41 -7.78 -7.60
C VAL A 88 7.48 -8.76 -8.32
N SER A 89 7.92 -9.99 -8.45
CA SER A 89 7.23 -11.05 -9.17
C SER A 89 7.54 -12.41 -8.56
N ALA A 90 6.85 -13.46 -9.01
CA ALA A 90 7.13 -14.82 -8.56
C ALA A 90 8.61 -15.18 -8.71
N GLY A 91 9.21 -15.72 -7.66
CA GLY A 91 10.63 -16.13 -7.63
C GLY A 91 11.60 -15.08 -7.11
N ILE A 92 11.18 -13.83 -6.89
CA ILE A 92 12.02 -12.83 -6.22
C ILE A 92 12.20 -13.21 -4.73
N LYS A 93 13.37 -12.95 -4.18
CA LYS A 93 13.64 -13.20 -2.75
C LYS A 93 12.99 -12.14 -1.90
N THR A 94 11.91 -12.49 -1.24
CA THR A 94 11.18 -11.58 -0.32
C THR A 94 11.62 -11.75 1.14
N GLY A 95 12.02 -12.96 1.54
CA GLY A 95 12.26 -13.32 2.94
C GLY A 95 10.98 -13.70 3.67
N ILE A 96 9.86 -13.77 2.97
CA ILE A 96 8.57 -14.27 3.45
C ILE A 96 8.22 -15.54 2.68
N ARG A 97 7.64 -16.51 3.37
CA ARG A 97 7.10 -17.74 2.78
C ARG A 97 5.59 -17.63 2.71
N ILE A 98 5.01 -17.81 1.54
CA ILE A 98 3.57 -17.75 1.32
C ILE A 98 3.01 -19.19 1.34
N VAL A 99 2.06 -19.46 2.23
CA VAL A 99 1.45 -20.81 2.44
C VAL A 99 -0.05 -20.82 2.19
N THR A 100 -0.61 -19.79 1.57
CA THR A 100 -2.01 -19.78 1.12
C THR A 100 -2.23 -20.89 0.08
N GLU A 101 -3.47 -21.33 -0.11
CA GLU A 101 -3.83 -22.36 -1.09
C GLU A 101 -3.31 -22.05 -2.51
N ASN A 102 -3.30 -20.75 -2.87
CA ASN A 102 -2.83 -20.25 -4.14
C ASN A 102 -1.82 -19.09 -3.96
N PRO A 103 -0.55 -19.38 -3.68
CA PRO A 103 0.47 -18.34 -3.44
C PRO A 103 0.63 -17.32 -4.57
N ARG A 104 0.33 -17.72 -5.82
CA ARG A 104 0.43 -16.84 -7.00
C ARG A 104 -0.68 -15.80 -7.08
N GLN A 105 -1.76 -15.96 -6.30
CA GLN A 105 -2.89 -15.02 -6.26
C GLN A 105 -2.67 -13.90 -5.22
N VAL A 106 -1.65 -14.01 -4.35
CA VAL A 106 -1.30 -12.93 -3.43
C VAL A 106 -0.67 -11.79 -4.22
N GLY A 107 -1.31 -10.63 -4.17
CA GLY A 107 -0.84 -9.43 -4.86
C GLY A 107 0.57 -9.01 -4.40
N PRO A 108 1.39 -8.48 -5.31
CA PRO A 108 2.74 -8.03 -4.96
C PRO A 108 2.75 -6.90 -3.90
N ASP A 109 1.75 -6.03 -3.88
CA ASP A 109 1.52 -5.01 -2.86
C ASP A 109 1.41 -5.63 -1.46
N ARG A 110 0.55 -6.65 -1.29
CA ARG A 110 0.38 -7.37 -0.02
C ARG A 110 1.66 -8.07 0.43
N ILE A 111 2.41 -8.65 -0.51
CA ILE A 111 3.72 -9.26 -0.21
C ILE A 111 4.71 -8.20 0.27
N VAL A 112 4.75 -7.05 -0.38
CA VAL A 112 5.63 -5.93 -0.02
C VAL A 112 5.31 -5.41 1.38
N ASP A 113 4.02 -5.21 1.69
CA ASP A 113 3.57 -4.76 3.01
C ASP A 113 3.90 -5.77 4.10
N ALA A 114 3.70 -7.06 3.83
CA ALA A 114 4.07 -8.15 4.72
C ALA A 114 5.59 -8.19 5.00
N VAL A 115 6.43 -8.00 3.97
CA VAL A 115 7.90 -7.87 4.13
C VAL A 115 8.24 -6.68 4.99
N GLY A 116 7.61 -5.53 4.75
CA GLY A 116 7.80 -4.31 5.54
C GLY A 116 7.45 -4.52 7.00
N ALA A 117 6.26 -5.03 7.27
CA ALA A 117 5.76 -5.26 8.62
C ALA A 117 6.62 -6.28 9.38
N TYR A 118 6.86 -7.45 8.79
CA TYR A 118 7.67 -8.48 9.43
C TYR A 118 9.11 -8.04 9.71
N THR A 119 9.73 -7.31 8.77
CA THR A 119 11.11 -6.84 8.94
C THR A 119 11.24 -5.79 10.05
N LEU A 120 10.24 -4.90 10.18
CA LEU A 120 10.29 -3.80 11.13
C LEU A 120 9.75 -4.15 12.52
N TYR A 121 8.73 -5.00 12.56
CA TYR A 121 7.94 -5.23 13.79
C TYR A 121 7.94 -6.68 14.27
N GLY A 122 8.48 -7.61 13.47
CA GLY A 122 8.48 -9.04 13.77
C GLY A 122 7.12 -9.69 13.50
N GLY A 123 6.99 -10.94 13.95
CA GLY A 123 5.75 -11.73 13.89
C GLY A 123 5.44 -12.38 15.26
N PRO A 124 4.17 -12.83 15.51
CA PRO A 124 3.05 -12.74 14.57
C PRO A 124 2.53 -11.31 14.40
N THR A 125 2.14 -10.96 13.16
CA THR A 125 1.66 -9.62 12.81
C THR A 125 0.43 -9.70 11.90
N ILE A 126 -0.55 -8.83 12.13
CA ILE A 126 -1.63 -8.57 11.17
C ILE A 126 -1.33 -7.25 10.47
N VAL A 127 -1.24 -7.30 9.16
CA VAL A 127 -1.01 -6.11 8.31
C VAL A 127 -2.34 -5.65 7.75
N VAL A 128 -2.65 -4.36 7.90
CA VAL A 128 -3.88 -3.76 7.37
C VAL A 128 -3.51 -2.66 6.39
N ASP A 129 -3.84 -2.81 5.10
CA ASP A 129 -3.69 -1.73 4.12
C ASP A 129 -5.05 -1.12 3.77
N PHE A 130 -5.19 0.18 4.03
CA PHE A 130 -6.36 0.99 3.68
C PHE A 130 -6.20 1.63 2.29
N GLY A 131 -6.21 0.78 1.27
CA GLY A 131 -6.08 1.15 -0.12
C GLY A 131 -7.42 1.26 -0.88
N THR A 132 -7.40 0.93 -2.17
CA THR A 132 -8.61 0.77 -3.01
C THR A 132 -9.50 -0.35 -2.47
N ALA A 133 -8.90 -1.46 -2.09
CA ALA A 133 -9.47 -2.43 -1.15
C ALA A 133 -8.84 -2.20 0.22
N THR A 134 -9.51 -2.60 1.30
CA THR A 134 -8.87 -2.78 2.61
C THR A 134 -8.48 -4.24 2.72
N THR A 135 -7.18 -4.50 2.84
CA THR A 135 -6.67 -5.86 3.02
C THR A 135 -6.20 -6.08 4.46
N PHE A 136 -6.33 -7.31 4.92
CA PHE A 136 -5.87 -7.75 6.23
C PHE A 136 -5.09 -9.03 6.02
N ASP A 137 -3.84 -9.09 6.45
CA ASP A 137 -2.93 -10.19 6.19
C ASP A 137 -2.29 -10.71 7.46
N VAL A 138 -2.37 -12.01 7.71
CA VAL A 138 -1.73 -12.67 8.87
C VAL A 138 -0.34 -13.14 8.46
N ILE A 139 0.65 -12.65 9.19
CA ILE A 139 2.05 -13.07 9.08
C ILE A 139 2.43 -13.78 10.37
N GLY A 140 2.77 -15.05 10.26
CA GLY A 140 3.19 -15.87 11.38
C GLY A 140 4.52 -15.46 12.02
N PRO A 141 4.87 -16.06 13.17
CA PRO A 141 6.08 -15.71 13.91
C PRO A 141 7.38 -15.99 13.14
N ASP A 142 7.35 -16.88 12.15
CA ASP A 142 8.48 -17.27 11.30
C ASP A 142 8.55 -16.52 9.95
N GLY A 143 7.73 -15.48 9.77
CA GLY A 143 7.61 -14.75 8.50
C GLY A 143 6.80 -15.48 7.44
N THR A 144 5.88 -16.34 7.86
CA THR A 144 4.97 -17.05 6.95
C THR A 144 3.73 -16.20 6.70
N PHE A 145 3.43 -15.88 5.43
CA PHE A 145 2.15 -15.29 5.02
C PHE A 145 1.09 -16.39 4.97
N GLU A 146 0.17 -16.41 5.92
CA GLU A 146 -0.72 -17.55 6.17
C GLU A 146 -2.10 -17.38 5.55
N ALA A 147 -2.71 -16.23 5.75
CA ALA A 147 -4.08 -15.95 5.34
C ALA A 147 -4.32 -14.47 5.16
N GLY A 148 -5.44 -14.10 4.55
CA GLY A 148 -5.86 -12.71 4.47
C GLY A 148 -7.33 -12.54 4.16
N VAL A 149 -7.82 -11.33 4.44
CA VAL A 149 -9.18 -10.87 4.16
C VAL A 149 -9.10 -9.66 3.24
N ILE A 150 -10.02 -9.55 2.29
CA ILE A 150 -10.12 -8.41 1.37
C ILE A 150 -11.54 -7.85 1.49
N ALA A 151 -11.62 -6.56 1.84
CA ALA A 151 -12.88 -5.82 1.95
C ALA A 151 -12.85 -4.60 1.02
N PRO A 152 -14.00 -4.01 0.68
CA PRO A 152 -14.02 -2.74 -0.03
C PRO A 152 -13.32 -1.65 0.77
N GLY A 153 -12.43 -0.88 0.14
CA GLY A 153 -11.82 0.29 0.79
C GLY A 153 -12.85 1.41 1.00
N ILE A 154 -12.60 2.28 1.98
CA ILE A 154 -13.54 3.35 2.35
C ILE A 154 -13.90 4.26 1.15
N ARG A 155 -12.94 4.55 0.26
CA ARG A 155 -13.21 5.34 -0.95
C ARG A 155 -14.06 4.57 -1.95
N THR A 156 -13.82 3.28 -2.13
CA THR A 156 -14.62 2.40 -3.00
C THR A 156 -16.05 2.30 -2.49
N SER A 157 -16.23 2.08 -1.18
CA SER A 157 -17.56 2.07 -0.53
C SER A 157 -18.29 3.41 -0.71
N ALA A 158 -17.58 4.51 -0.53
CA ALA A 158 -18.13 5.84 -0.74
C ALA A 158 -18.59 6.06 -2.19
N GLN A 159 -17.74 5.71 -3.16
CA GLN A 159 -18.04 5.84 -4.59
C GLN A 159 -19.24 4.97 -5.00
N SER A 160 -19.33 3.74 -4.50
CA SER A 160 -20.50 2.89 -4.73
C SER A 160 -21.77 3.50 -4.16
N LEU A 161 -21.69 4.07 -2.94
CA LEU A 161 -22.86 4.65 -2.27
C LEU A 161 -23.47 5.81 -3.06
N TRP A 162 -22.67 6.79 -3.51
CA TRP A 162 -23.21 7.90 -4.30
C TRP A 162 -23.30 7.61 -5.80
N GLY A 163 -22.69 6.54 -6.28
CA GLY A 163 -22.81 6.11 -7.68
C GLY A 163 -24.09 5.34 -7.98
N GLU A 164 -24.62 4.62 -6.96
CA GLU A 164 -25.81 3.76 -7.10
C GLU A 164 -27.10 4.41 -6.52
N ALA A 165 -26.98 5.50 -5.78
CA ALA A 165 -28.12 6.14 -5.12
C ALA A 165 -28.32 7.57 -5.63
N ASP A 166 -29.36 7.79 -6.46
CA ASP A 166 -29.65 9.05 -7.13
C ASP A 166 -29.70 10.29 -6.22
N MET A 167 -30.09 10.11 -4.95
CA MET A 167 -30.27 11.21 -3.99
C MET A 167 -29.05 11.46 -3.09
N LEU A 168 -27.98 10.68 -3.24
CA LEU A 168 -26.77 10.82 -2.41
C LEU A 168 -25.66 11.55 -3.18
N PRO A 169 -25.20 12.73 -2.69
CA PRO A 169 -24.15 13.47 -3.35
C PRO A 169 -22.76 12.86 -3.13
N ALA A 170 -21.82 13.15 -4.02
CA ALA A 170 -20.42 12.90 -3.76
C ALA A 170 -19.93 13.76 -2.57
N ILE A 171 -19.26 13.12 -1.61
CA ILE A 171 -18.84 13.76 -0.36
C ILE A 171 -17.34 13.61 -0.13
N GLU A 172 -16.79 14.50 0.68
CA GLU A 172 -15.46 14.33 1.26
C GLU A 172 -15.49 13.29 2.40
N ILE A 173 -14.57 12.34 2.37
CA ILE A 173 -14.42 11.34 3.43
C ILE A 173 -13.67 11.98 4.59
N ARG A 174 -14.41 12.30 5.65
CA ARG A 174 -13.87 12.82 6.90
C ARG A 174 -14.71 12.32 8.08
N LYS A 175 -14.10 12.22 9.25
CA LYS A 175 -14.81 11.84 10.47
C LYS A 175 -15.78 12.97 10.89
N PRO A 176 -17.07 12.70 11.03
CA PRO A 176 -18.01 13.65 11.60
C PRO A 176 -17.84 13.72 13.13
N LYS A 177 -18.38 14.79 13.75
CA LYS A 177 -18.31 14.99 15.20
C LYS A 177 -19.09 13.95 16.02
N SER A 178 -20.09 13.34 15.41
CA SER A 178 -20.99 12.37 16.05
C SER A 178 -21.43 11.31 15.04
N ILE A 179 -21.63 10.09 15.52
CA ILE A 179 -22.27 9.02 14.72
C ILE A 179 -23.76 9.34 14.48
N LEU A 180 -24.39 10.07 15.41
CA LEU A 180 -25.77 10.52 15.27
C LEU A 180 -25.82 11.78 14.41
N ALA A 181 -25.91 11.58 13.10
CA ALA A 181 -25.95 12.65 12.13
C ALA A 181 -27.40 13.14 11.89
N LYS A 182 -27.53 14.43 11.58
CA LYS A 182 -28.86 15.06 11.33
C LYS A 182 -29.00 15.55 9.89
N GLU A 183 -28.00 15.36 9.05
CA GLU A 183 -27.95 15.78 7.65
C GLU A 183 -27.40 14.65 6.79
N THR A 184 -27.81 14.57 5.53
CA THR A 184 -27.41 13.51 4.61
C THR A 184 -25.89 13.37 4.50
N ILE A 185 -25.15 14.46 4.33
CA ILE A 185 -23.70 14.45 4.17
C ILE A 185 -23.02 13.88 5.42
N THR A 186 -23.40 14.37 6.61
CA THR A 186 -22.82 13.88 7.86
C THR A 186 -23.26 12.46 8.17
N ALA A 187 -24.46 12.03 7.77
CA ALA A 187 -24.94 10.65 7.88
C ALA A 187 -24.09 9.70 7.00
N MET A 188 -23.81 10.07 5.76
CA MET A 188 -22.93 9.32 4.88
C MET A 188 -21.50 9.23 5.45
N GLN A 189 -20.97 10.35 5.94
CA GLN A 189 -19.65 10.38 6.58
C GLN A 189 -19.60 9.47 7.82
N ALA A 190 -20.64 9.49 8.64
CA ALA A 190 -20.75 8.64 9.83
C ALA A 190 -20.78 7.15 9.43
N GLY A 191 -21.63 6.76 8.49
CA GLY A 191 -21.72 5.40 8.00
C GLY A 191 -20.40 4.89 7.42
N LEU A 192 -19.73 5.71 6.60
CA LEU A 192 -18.45 5.34 5.99
C LEU A 192 -17.33 5.20 7.04
N VAL A 193 -17.15 6.17 7.92
CA VAL A 193 -16.01 6.18 8.85
C VAL A 193 -16.23 5.21 10.00
N TYR A 194 -17.36 5.31 10.72
CA TYR A 194 -17.63 4.40 11.85
C TYR A 194 -17.92 2.97 11.38
N GLY A 195 -18.53 2.80 10.20
CA GLY A 195 -18.68 1.49 9.57
C GLY A 195 -17.34 0.84 9.27
N GLN A 196 -16.39 1.59 8.70
CA GLN A 196 -15.04 1.08 8.44
C GLN A 196 -14.27 0.76 9.74
N ILE A 197 -14.43 1.57 10.80
CA ILE A 197 -13.84 1.28 12.12
C ILE A 197 -14.38 -0.05 12.65
N GLY A 198 -15.71 -0.19 12.73
CA GLY A 198 -16.33 -1.42 13.24
C GLY A 198 -15.99 -2.66 12.41
N GLN A 199 -15.94 -2.55 11.07
CA GLN A 199 -15.49 -3.61 10.19
C GLN A 199 -14.03 -4.00 10.51
N THR A 200 -13.15 -3.01 10.65
CA THR A 200 -11.72 -3.23 10.95
C THR A 200 -11.55 -3.94 12.29
N GLU A 201 -12.18 -3.47 13.34
CA GLU A 201 -12.11 -4.06 14.68
C GLU A 201 -12.64 -5.49 14.70
N TYR A 202 -13.78 -5.73 14.05
CA TYR A 202 -14.37 -7.07 13.99
C TYR A 202 -13.47 -8.04 13.26
N ILE A 203 -12.93 -7.67 12.09
CA ILE A 203 -12.05 -8.52 11.29
C ILE A 203 -10.76 -8.82 12.06
N ILE A 204 -10.09 -7.82 12.63
CA ILE A 204 -8.85 -8.01 13.41
C ILE A 204 -9.09 -8.96 14.57
N ARG A 205 -10.16 -8.79 15.34
CA ARG A 205 -10.50 -9.67 16.46
C ARG A 205 -10.68 -11.10 16.00
N ARG A 206 -11.47 -11.32 14.95
CA ARG A 206 -11.69 -12.66 14.38
C ARG A 206 -10.39 -13.28 13.86
N MET A 207 -9.55 -12.51 13.20
CA MET A 207 -8.26 -13.00 12.70
C MET A 207 -7.33 -13.40 13.85
N LYS A 208 -7.26 -12.63 14.94
CA LYS A 208 -6.50 -13.00 16.14
C LYS A 208 -7.01 -14.30 16.78
N GLU A 209 -8.33 -14.45 16.86
CA GLU A 209 -8.96 -15.66 17.41
C GLU A 209 -8.69 -16.90 16.54
N GLU A 210 -8.94 -16.79 15.23
CA GLU A 210 -8.89 -17.94 14.31
C GLU A 210 -7.45 -18.35 13.93
N SER A 211 -6.51 -17.41 13.91
CA SER A 211 -5.10 -17.71 13.66
C SER A 211 -4.37 -18.31 14.87
N GLY A 212 -4.95 -18.18 16.06
CA GLY A 212 -4.29 -18.57 17.30
C GLY A 212 -3.20 -17.58 17.76
N TYR A 213 -3.20 -16.35 17.24
CA TYR A 213 -2.27 -15.30 17.62
C TYR A 213 -2.98 -14.13 18.33
N PRO A 214 -3.46 -14.31 19.58
CA PRO A 214 -4.22 -13.28 20.29
C PRO A 214 -3.42 -11.99 20.49
N ASP A 215 -2.10 -12.11 20.61
CA ASP A 215 -1.18 -11.00 20.85
C ASP A 215 -0.49 -10.51 19.56
N ALA A 216 -0.99 -10.94 18.38
CA ALA A 216 -0.43 -10.45 17.12
C ALA A 216 -0.44 -8.92 17.05
N LYS A 217 0.71 -8.33 16.73
CA LYS A 217 0.82 -6.89 16.50
C LYS A 217 0.04 -6.50 15.25
N VAL A 218 -0.72 -5.41 15.32
CA VAL A 218 -1.48 -4.89 14.18
C VAL A 218 -0.79 -3.67 13.61
N VAL A 219 -0.32 -3.79 12.37
CA VAL A 219 0.38 -2.72 11.64
C VAL A 219 -0.50 -2.27 10.49
N ALA A 220 -0.86 -1.00 10.48
CA ALA A 220 -1.69 -0.41 9.43
C ALA A 220 -0.89 0.51 8.52
N THR A 221 -1.30 0.56 7.25
CA THR A 221 -0.79 1.48 6.22
C THR A 221 -1.93 1.98 5.32
N GLY A 222 -1.61 2.67 4.24
CA GLY A 222 -2.57 3.15 3.26
C GLY A 222 -3.01 4.60 3.44
N GLY A 223 -3.45 5.21 2.36
CA GLY A 223 -3.63 6.68 2.29
C GLY A 223 -4.73 7.27 3.19
N LEU A 224 -5.79 6.51 3.48
CA LEU A 224 -6.90 6.92 4.36
C LEU A 224 -6.86 6.22 5.73
N GLY A 225 -5.89 5.35 5.96
CA GLY A 225 -5.77 4.54 7.17
C GLY A 225 -5.64 5.37 8.45
N LYS A 226 -5.01 6.54 8.39
CA LYS A 226 -4.84 7.41 9.55
C LYS A 226 -6.18 7.84 10.18
N ILE A 227 -7.23 8.02 9.37
CA ILE A 227 -8.58 8.38 9.87
C ILE A 227 -9.13 7.25 10.73
N ILE A 228 -8.87 5.99 10.35
CA ILE A 228 -9.35 4.81 11.06
C ILE A 228 -8.44 4.48 12.23
N ALA A 229 -7.12 4.46 12.01
CA ALA A 229 -6.14 4.09 13.03
C ALA A 229 -6.16 4.99 14.27
N ASN A 230 -6.54 6.26 14.13
CA ASN A 230 -6.67 7.18 15.27
C ASN A 230 -7.95 6.96 16.11
N GLU A 231 -8.85 6.08 15.69
CA GLU A 231 -10.17 5.89 16.29
C GLU A 231 -10.37 4.50 16.89
N THR A 232 -9.34 3.69 16.92
CA THR A 232 -9.39 2.33 17.44
C THR A 232 -8.08 1.95 18.14
N ASP A 233 -8.20 1.24 19.25
CA ASP A 233 -7.05 0.69 19.98
C ASP A 233 -6.61 -0.69 19.41
N MET A 234 -7.29 -1.17 18.36
CA MET A 234 -6.95 -2.45 17.72
C MET A 234 -5.74 -2.35 16.79
N ILE A 235 -5.30 -1.14 16.42
CA ILE A 235 -4.16 -0.89 15.56
C ILE A 235 -3.00 -0.36 16.41
N ASP A 236 -1.94 -1.16 16.54
CA ASP A 236 -0.78 -0.81 17.37
C ASP A 236 0.13 0.22 16.69
N VAL A 237 0.25 0.15 15.36
CA VAL A 237 1.13 1.02 14.58
C VAL A 237 0.46 1.44 13.28
N TYR A 238 0.51 2.73 12.95
CA TYR A 238 0.20 3.24 11.62
C TYR A 238 1.48 3.76 10.95
N ASP A 239 1.94 3.05 9.91
CA ASP A 239 3.11 3.41 9.12
C ASP A 239 2.73 3.72 7.67
N SER A 240 2.60 5.00 7.34
CA SER A 240 2.24 5.45 5.99
C SER A 240 3.30 5.18 4.91
N GLN A 241 4.48 4.72 5.32
CA GLN A 241 5.63 4.43 4.45
C GLN A 241 5.92 2.93 4.36
N LEU A 242 5.08 2.08 4.96
CA LEU A 242 5.32 0.64 5.09
C LEU A 242 5.65 -0.01 3.75
N THR A 243 4.82 0.22 2.73
CA THR A 243 5.00 -0.30 1.37
C THR A 243 6.33 0.12 0.75
N LEU A 244 6.70 1.40 0.89
CA LEU A 244 7.98 1.90 0.36
C LEU A 244 9.18 1.26 1.07
N LYS A 245 9.10 1.10 2.38
CA LYS A 245 10.12 0.39 3.18
C LYS A 245 10.20 -1.09 2.80
N GLY A 246 9.06 -1.75 2.62
CA GLY A 246 8.99 -3.14 2.16
C GLY A 246 9.67 -3.36 0.81
N LEU A 247 9.43 -2.46 -0.16
CA LEU A 247 10.12 -2.46 -1.44
C LEU A 247 11.63 -2.33 -1.28
N ARG A 248 12.10 -1.42 -0.42
CA ARG A 248 13.54 -1.28 -0.12
C ARG A 248 14.13 -2.57 0.42
N PHE A 249 13.47 -3.21 1.39
CA PHE A 249 13.96 -4.48 1.96
C PHE A 249 14.03 -5.60 0.92
N ILE A 250 13.02 -5.71 0.03
CA ILE A 250 13.07 -6.67 -1.07
C ILE A 250 14.24 -6.36 -2.01
N TYR A 251 14.45 -5.09 -2.38
CA TYR A 251 15.56 -4.70 -3.22
C TYR A 251 16.90 -5.11 -2.59
N GLU A 252 17.13 -4.83 -1.31
CA GLU A 252 18.36 -5.16 -0.61
C GLU A 252 18.64 -6.67 -0.58
N LYS A 253 17.62 -7.50 -0.40
CA LYS A 253 17.73 -8.98 -0.45
C LYS A 253 18.10 -9.51 -1.86
N ASN A 254 17.80 -8.75 -2.91
CA ASN A 254 18.05 -9.14 -4.31
C ASN A 254 19.23 -8.39 -4.94
N LYS A 255 19.81 -7.42 -4.23
CA LYS A 255 21.02 -6.73 -4.65
C LYS A 255 22.14 -7.76 -4.80
N LYS A 256 22.65 -7.93 -6.03
CA LYS A 256 23.84 -8.76 -6.25
C LYS A 256 24.98 -8.11 -5.48
N ASN A 257 25.59 -8.88 -4.57
CA ASN A 257 26.86 -8.47 -3.98
C ASN A 257 27.84 -8.28 -5.16
N LYS A 258 28.20 -7.03 -5.40
CA LYS A 258 29.26 -6.68 -6.34
C LYS A 258 30.61 -6.95 -5.69
#